data_3ce75b7b8824526e7e5db87c440441b8
#
_entry.id   3ce75b7b8824526e7e5db87c440441b8
#
_cell.length_a   1.000
_cell.length_b   1.000
_cell.length_c   1.000
_cell.angle_alpha   90.00
_cell.angle_beta   90.00
_cell.angle_gamma   90.00
#
_symmetry.space_group_name_H-M   'P 1'
#
loop_
_entity.id
_entity.type
_entity.pdbx_description
1 polymer ?
#
loop_
_entity_poly.entity_id
_entity_poly.type
_entity_poly.pdbx_seq_one_letter_code
_entity_poly.pdbx_strand_id
1 'polypeptide(L)'
;DVFPSAVLAKEEIVQKGACYVSLIAEDPDALAGLNETKLANVSRARAKAFKKFQDAVMVNKIRWCVAAIPGKAWAKKLFPDAKDPEEELWNAIAAAVRLQEADPVSAWRAHIDKLNARAEFLNERDFSALHFVSENGTDLTVGLADGHFWLAAEETARDGVKFIANLPTEEVFTAPHSRKVDGVVKNALPLV
;
A
#
# COMPACT_ATOMS: atom_id res chain seq x y z
N ASP A 1 -23.26 8.45 10.12
CA ASP A 1 -23.56 7.01 9.94
C ASP A 1 -23.13 6.57 8.54
N VAL A 2 -22.77 5.31 8.41
CA VAL A 2 -22.49 4.68 7.11
C VAL A 2 -23.79 4.14 6.52
N PHE A 3 -24.03 4.40 5.25
CA PHE A 3 -25.24 3.91 4.59
C PHE A 3 -25.28 2.36 4.56
N PRO A 4 -26.39 1.72 4.97
CA PRO A 4 -26.50 0.26 4.95
C PRO A 4 -26.24 -0.35 3.57
N SER A 5 -26.66 0.31 2.49
CA SER A 5 -26.39 -0.14 1.11
C SER A 5 -24.91 -0.27 0.79
N ALA A 6 -24.06 0.64 1.30
CA ALA A 6 -22.61 0.57 1.10
C ALA A 6 -22.01 -0.63 1.85
N VAL A 7 -22.51 -0.96 3.02
CA VAL A 7 -22.09 -2.14 3.78
C VAL A 7 -22.50 -3.42 3.06
N LEU A 8 -23.76 -3.52 2.63
CA LEU A 8 -24.26 -4.67 1.89
C LEU A 8 -23.49 -4.93 0.60
N ALA A 9 -23.17 -3.87 -0.15
CA ALA A 9 -22.36 -4.00 -1.37
C ALA A 9 -20.99 -4.60 -1.08
N LYS A 10 -20.32 -4.21 0.01
CA LYS A 10 -19.03 -4.79 0.41
C LYS A 10 -19.16 -6.23 0.90
N GLU A 11 -20.20 -6.55 1.63
CA GLU A 11 -20.48 -7.93 2.06
C GLU A 11 -20.79 -8.85 0.87
N GLU A 12 -21.50 -8.36 -0.15
CA GLU A 12 -21.78 -9.10 -1.37
C GLU A 12 -20.51 -9.46 -2.15
N ILE A 13 -19.53 -8.53 -2.24
CA ILE A 13 -18.20 -8.79 -2.84
C ILE A 13 -17.54 -9.98 -2.16
N VAL A 14 -17.57 -10.01 -0.81
CA VAL A 14 -16.97 -11.10 -0.04
C VAL A 14 -17.73 -12.44 -0.22
N GLN A 15 -19.08 -12.39 -0.25
CA GLN A 15 -19.91 -13.58 -0.42
C GLN A 15 -19.73 -14.22 -1.80
N LYS A 16 -19.59 -13.40 -2.84
CA LYS A 16 -19.39 -13.87 -4.22
C LYS A 16 -17.95 -14.26 -4.53
N GLY A 17 -17.00 -14.03 -3.62
CA GLY A 17 -15.57 -14.24 -3.90
C GLY A 17 -15.06 -13.39 -5.07
N ALA A 18 -15.65 -12.21 -5.25
CA ALA A 18 -15.31 -11.32 -6.36
C ALA A 18 -13.93 -10.70 -6.19
N CYS A 19 -13.30 -10.30 -7.30
CA CYS A 19 -12.11 -9.45 -7.26
C CYS A 19 -12.54 -8.00 -6.94
N TYR A 20 -11.76 -7.33 -6.10
CA TYR A 20 -12.00 -5.95 -5.72
C TYR A 20 -10.83 -5.07 -6.16
N VAL A 21 -11.08 -4.12 -7.06
CA VAL A 21 -10.08 -3.12 -7.46
C VAL A 21 -10.49 -1.76 -6.91
N SER A 22 -9.57 -1.12 -6.19
CA SER A 22 -9.71 0.24 -5.69
C SER A 22 -8.86 1.19 -6.54
N LEU A 23 -9.50 2.13 -7.22
CA LEU A 23 -8.82 3.17 -7.98
C LEU A 23 -8.77 4.44 -7.14
N ILE A 24 -7.56 4.91 -6.85
CA ILE A 24 -7.32 6.10 -6.02
C ILE A 24 -7.08 7.29 -6.93
N ALA A 25 -7.90 8.34 -6.77
CA ALA A 25 -7.80 9.62 -7.46
C ALA A 25 -8.16 10.77 -6.52
N GLU A 26 -7.81 10.62 -5.25
CA GLU A 26 -8.28 11.53 -4.20
C GLU A 26 -7.63 12.90 -4.31
N ASP A 27 -8.39 13.93 -3.94
CA ASP A 27 -7.86 15.27 -3.71
C ASP A 27 -7.03 15.25 -2.40
N PRO A 28 -5.72 15.53 -2.43
CA PRO A 28 -4.88 15.53 -1.24
C PRO A 28 -5.34 16.50 -0.17
N ASP A 29 -6.04 17.56 -0.55
CA ASP A 29 -6.53 18.61 0.34
C ASP A 29 -8.02 18.48 0.69
N ALA A 30 -8.70 17.42 0.26
CA ALA A 30 -10.14 17.23 0.47
C ALA A 30 -10.58 17.29 1.95
N LEU A 31 -9.68 16.99 2.87
CA LEU A 31 -9.93 17.02 4.31
C LEU A 31 -9.30 18.22 5.02
N ALA A 32 -8.62 19.10 4.29
CA ALA A 32 -7.94 20.27 4.86
C ALA A 32 -8.95 21.22 5.56
N GLY A 33 -8.61 21.65 6.77
CA GLY A 33 -9.45 22.55 7.55
C GLY A 33 -10.71 21.94 8.17
N LEU A 34 -10.96 20.64 7.98
CA LEU A 34 -12.06 19.95 8.63
C LEU A 34 -11.74 19.65 10.11
N ASN A 35 -12.78 19.56 10.92
CA ASN A 35 -12.64 19.24 12.34
C ASN A 35 -12.11 17.81 12.57
N GLU A 36 -10.94 17.69 13.16
CA GLU A 36 -10.23 16.43 13.39
C GLU A 36 -11.06 15.41 14.20
N THR A 37 -11.81 15.86 15.21
CA THR A 37 -12.68 15.00 16.00
C THR A 37 -13.80 14.40 15.16
N LYS A 38 -14.37 15.18 14.24
CA LYS A 38 -15.39 14.67 13.30
C LYS A 38 -14.78 13.66 12.33
N LEU A 39 -13.58 13.94 11.80
CA LEU A 39 -12.84 13.02 10.93
C LEU A 39 -12.54 11.69 11.63
N ALA A 40 -12.03 11.74 12.85
CA ALA A 40 -11.78 10.55 13.66
C ALA A 40 -13.06 9.75 13.94
N ASN A 41 -14.18 10.42 14.19
CA ASN A 41 -15.47 9.76 14.38
C ASN A 41 -15.97 9.08 13.10
N VAL A 42 -15.81 9.73 11.95
CA VAL A 42 -16.17 9.14 10.64
C VAL A 42 -15.30 7.93 10.35
N SER A 43 -13.99 8.02 10.55
CA SER A 43 -13.06 6.90 10.34
C SER A 43 -13.40 5.70 11.23
N ARG A 44 -13.69 5.93 12.52
CA ARG A 44 -14.13 4.86 13.44
C ARG A 44 -15.45 4.22 13.03
N ALA A 45 -16.42 5.03 12.62
CA ALA A 45 -17.71 4.52 12.15
C ALA A 45 -17.54 3.66 10.89
N ARG A 46 -16.71 4.09 9.93
CA ARG A 46 -16.40 3.33 8.71
C ARG A 46 -15.65 2.04 9.03
N ALA A 47 -14.62 2.10 9.87
CA ALA A 47 -13.87 0.91 10.27
C ALA A 47 -14.78 -0.14 10.94
N LYS A 48 -15.69 0.29 11.80
CA LYS A 48 -16.70 -0.61 12.42
C LYS A 48 -17.67 -1.18 11.40
N ALA A 49 -18.19 -0.34 10.49
CA ALA A 49 -19.19 -0.75 9.50
C ALA A 49 -18.62 -1.73 8.46
N PHE A 50 -17.38 -1.51 8.02
CA PHE A 50 -16.74 -2.33 7.00
C PHE A 50 -15.82 -3.42 7.56
N LYS A 51 -15.86 -3.66 8.88
CA LYS A 51 -14.97 -4.63 9.53
C LYS A 51 -14.94 -6.00 8.85
N LYS A 52 -16.09 -6.57 8.52
CA LYS A 52 -16.18 -7.88 7.86
C LYS A 52 -15.50 -7.91 6.50
N PHE A 53 -15.63 -6.84 5.74
CA PHE A 53 -14.95 -6.69 4.45
C PHE A 53 -13.44 -6.57 4.64
N GLN A 54 -13.00 -5.72 5.56
CA GLN A 54 -11.57 -5.54 5.87
C GLN A 54 -10.94 -6.82 6.38
N ASP A 55 -11.61 -7.54 7.29
CA ASP A 55 -11.13 -8.84 7.78
C ASP A 55 -10.97 -9.85 6.62
N ALA A 56 -11.89 -9.84 5.64
CA ALA A 56 -11.81 -10.72 4.48
C ALA A 56 -10.64 -10.35 3.54
N VAL A 57 -10.37 -9.07 3.36
CA VAL A 57 -9.19 -8.54 2.63
C VAL A 57 -7.92 -8.98 3.34
N MET A 58 -7.79 -8.71 4.65
CA MET A 58 -6.59 -8.99 5.45
C MET A 58 -6.20 -10.47 5.51
N VAL A 59 -7.14 -11.38 5.30
CA VAL A 59 -6.89 -12.84 5.27
C VAL A 59 -6.93 -13.42 3.86
N ASN A 60 -6.85 -12.57 2.85
CA ASN A 60 -6.86 -12.94 1.43
C ASN A 60 -8.04 -13.86 1.04
N LYS A 61 -9.21 -13.65 1.68
CA LYS A 61 -10.44 -14.36 1.33
C LYS A 61 -10.94 -13.98 -0.06
N ILE A 62 -10.65 -12.75 -0.49
CA ILE A 62 -10.91 -12.22 -1.82
C ILE A 62 -9.62 -11.67 -2.41
N ARG A 63 -9.52 -11.62 -3.73
CA ARG A 63 -8.43 -10.95 -4.43
C ARG A 63 -8.72 -9.46 -4.50
N TRP A 64 -7.71 -8.67 -4.27
CA TRP A 64 -7.88 -7.22 -4.30
C TRP A 64 -6.65 -6.54 -4.88
N CYS A 65 -6.83 -5.36 -5.40
CA CYS A 65 -5.74 -4.53 -5.90
C CYS A 65 -6.08 -3.05 -5.67
N VAL A 66 -5.08 -2.30 -5.27
CA VAL A 66 -5.15 -0.84 -5.22
C VAL A 66 -4.26 -0.28 -6.32
N ALA A 67 -4.79 0.64 -7.11
CA ALA A 67 -4.04 1.32 -8.15
C ALA A 67 -4.42 2.81 -8.17
N ALA A 68 -3.49 3.64 -8.61
CA ALA A 68 -3.74 5.07 -8.77
C ALA A 68 -4.22 5.40 -10.18
N ILE A 69 -5.08 6.41 -10.28
CA ILE A 69 -5.43 7.08 -11.53
C ILE A 69 -5.29 8.59 -11.32
N PRO A 70 -5.04 9.40 -12.36
CA PRO A 70 -4.89 10.84 -12.19
C PRO A 70 -6.20 11.46 -11.73
N GLY A 71 -6.14 12.13 -10.57
CA GLY A 71 -7.20 13.01 -10.08
C GLY A 71 -6.84 14.46 -10.37
N LYS A 72 -7.81 15.25 -10.79
CA LYS A 72 -7.59 16.64 -11.23
C LYS A 72 -6.93 17.52 -10.15
N ALA A 73 -7.40 17.44 -8.91
CA ALA A 73 -6.84 18.21 -7.81
C ALA A 73 -5.41 17.74 -7.47
N TRP A 74 -5.20 16.43 -7.42
CA TRP A 74 -3.90 15.83 -7.20
C TRP A 74 -2.89 16.22 -8.30
N ALA A 75 -3.28 16.10 -9.57
CA ALA A 75 -2.47 16.49 -10.71
C ALA A 75 -2.03 17.97 -10.64
N LYS A 76 -2.98 18.87 -10.35
CA LYS A 76 -2.69 20.29 -10.22
C LYS A 76 -1.77 20.60 -9.04
N LYS A 77 -1.85 19.84 -7.96
CA LYS A 77 -0.98 20.01 -6.79
C LYS A 77 0.47 19.60 -7.10
N LEU A 78 0.68 18.52 -7.85
CA LEU A 78 2.01 18.01 -8.21
C LEU A 78 2.64 18.77 -9.39
N PHE A 79 1.83 19.16 -10.36
CA PHE A 79 2.29 19.80 -11.60
C PHE A 79 1.57 21.16 -11.81
N PRO A 80 1.76 22.14 -10.88
CA PRO A 80 1.00 23.39 -10.90
C PRO A 80 1.24 24.24 -12.16
N ASP A 81 2.43 24.13 -12.73
CA ASP A 81 2.88 24.92 -13.90
C ASP A 81 2.73 24.17 -15.23
N ALA A 82 2.27 22.93 -15.21
CA ALA A 82 2.10 22.16 -16.43
C ALA A 82 0.91 22.64 -17.25
N LYS A 83 1.01 22.57 -18.57
CA LYS A 83 -0.09 22.88 -19.48
C LYS A 83 -1.26 21.90 -19.31
N ASP A 84 -0.93 20.63 -19.12
CA ASP A 84 -1.88 19.55 -18.81
C ASP A 84 -1.38 18.74 -17.59
N PRO A 85 -1.73 19.15 -16.37
CA PRO A 85 -1.30 18.46 -15.17
C PRO A 85 -1.79 17.01 -15.09
N GLU A 86 -2.98 16.71 -15.63
CA GLU A 86 -3.54 15.35 -15.60
C GLU A 86 -2.75 14.40 -16.50
N GLU A 87 -2.30 14.87 -17.67
CA GLU A 87 -1.42 14.12 -18.57
C GLU A 87 -0.05 13.85 -17.90
N GLU A 88 0.54 14.86 -17.25
CA GLU A 88 1.82 14.71 -16.53
C GLU A 88 1.70 13.69 -15.39
N LEU A 89 0.62 13.76 -14.60
CA LEU A 89 0.37 12.79 -13.55
C LEU A 89 0.12 11.39 -14.12
N TRP A 90 -0.58 11.28 -15.24
CA TRP A 90 -0.79 9.99 -15.90
C TRP A 90 0.54 9.39 -16.37
N ASN A 91 1.41 10.20 -16.97
CA ASN A 91 2.74 9.77 -17.39
C ASN A 91 3.60 9.31 -16.20
N ALA A 92 3.53 10.03 -15.07
CA ALA A 92 4.24 9.64 -13.84
C ALA A 92 3.72 8.31 -13.27
N ILE A 93 2.38 8.12 -13.23
CA ILE A 93 1.77 6.86 -12.79
C ILE A 93 2.17 5.73 -13.75
N ALA A 94 2.08 5.95 -15.07
CA ALA A 94 2.42 4.96 -16.08
C ALA A 94 3.88 4.51 -15.97
N ALA A 95 4.80 5.45 -15.71
CA ALA A 95 6.20 5.13 -15.45
C ALA A 95 6.37 4.28 -14.17
N ALA A 96 5.73 4.70 -13.07
CA ALA A 96 5.79 3.97 -11.79
C ALA A 96 5.26 2.54 -11.90
N VAL A 97 4.20 2.33 -12.69
CA VAL A 97 3.60 0.99 -12.91
C VAL A 97 4.14 0.30 -14.17
N ARG A 98 5.26 0.74 -14.73
CA ARG A 98 5.96 0.11 -15.88
C ARG A 98 5.15 0.01 -17.16
N LEU A 99 4.11 0.82 -17.33
CA LEU A 99 3.32 0.83 -18.58
C LEU A 99 4.09 1.40 -19.77
N GLN A 100 5.20 2.08 -19.53
CA GLN A 100 6.08 2.64 -20.59
C GLN A 100 7.06 1.60 -21.15
N GLU A 101 7.15 0.42 -20.56
CA GLU A 101 7.99 -0.66 -21.07
C GLU A 101 7.40 -1.26 -22.36
N ALA A 102 8.26 -1.80 -23.20
CA ALA A 102 7.81 -2.43 -24.45
C ALA A 102 6.85 -3.61 -24.23
N ASP A 103 7.05 -4.36 -23.14
CA ASP A 103 6.13 -5.40 -22.64
C ASP A 103 5.94 -5.22 -21.13
N PRO A 104 4.94 -4.44 -20.69
CA PRO A 104 4.66 -4.20 -19.28
C PRO A 104 4.41 -5.48 -18.48
N VAL A 105 3.79 -6.49 -19.09
CA VAL A 105 3.47 -7.76 -18.42
C VAL A 105 4.75 -8.51 -18.08
N SER A 106 5.67 -8.63 -19.05
CA SER A 106 6.97 -9.26 -18.81
C SER A 106 7.84 -8.46 -17.84
N ALA A 107 7.80 -7.12 -17.90
CA ALA A 107 8.49 -6.27 -16.94
C ALA A 107 8.00 -6.48 -15.50
N TRP A 108 6.68 -6.60 -15.31
CA TRP A 108 6.08 -6.92 -14.01
C TRP A 108 6.47 -8.32 -13.51
N ARG A 109 6.45 -9.34 -14.36
CA ARG A 109 6.87 -10.69 -13.97
C ARG A 109 8.32 -10.70 -13.48
N ALA A 110 9.23 -10.11 -14.24
CA ALA A 110 10.64 -10.01 -13.84
C ALA A 110 10.83 -9.21 -12.52
N HIS A 111 10.02 -8.18 -12.30
CA HIS A 111 10.04 -7.43 -11.06
C HIS A 111 9.55 -8.23 -9.86
N ILE A 112 8.44 -8.97 -9.99
CA ILE A 112 7.92 -9.87 -8.97
C ILE A 112 8.96 -10.94 -8.61
N ASP A 113 9.57 -11.58 -9.61
CA ASP A 113 10.61 -12.59 -9.39
C ASP A 113 11.79 -12.01 -8.60
N LYS A 114 12.20 -10.78 -8.90
CA LYS A 114 13.26 -10.07 -8.17
C LYS A 114 12.89 -9.79 -6.71
N LEU A 115 11.65 -9.38 -6.43
CA LEU A 115 11.17 -9.13 -5.07
C LEU A 115 11.05 -10.46 -4.29
N ASN A 116 10.52 -11.50 -4.90
CA ASN A 116 10.43 -12.82 -4.29
C ASN A 116 11.81 -13.37 -3.93
N ALA A 117 12.79 -13.29 -4.84
CA ALA A 117 14.16 -13.72 -4.56
C ALA A 117 14.80 -12.94 -3.40
N ARG A 118 14.47 -11.65 -3.23
CA ARG A 118 14.92 -10.86 -2.07
C ARG A 118 14.26 -11.32 -0.77
N ALA A 119 12.95 -11.60 -0.79
CA ALA A 119 12.25 -12.12 0.38
C ALA A 119 12.79 -13.49 0.80
N GLU A 120 13.04 -14.40 -0.15
CA GLU A 120 13.67 -15.69 0.09
C GLU A 120 15.06 -15.54 0.73
N PHE A 121 15.90 -14.69 0.14
CA PHE A 121 17.23 -14.38 0.69
C PHE A 121 17.18 -13.90 2.15
N LEU A 122 16.20 -13.05 2.51
CA LEU A 122 16.05 -12.55 3.87
C LEU A 122 15.49 -13.62 4.83
N ASN A 123 14.58 -14.47 4.35
CA ASN A 123 14.05 -15.58 5.12
C ASN A 123 15.09 -16.65 5.43
N GLU A 124 15.98 -16.95 4.48
CA GLU A 124 17.07 -17.91 4.69
C GLU A 124 18.08 -17.45 5.76
N ARG A 125 18.21 -16.14 5.98
CA ARG A 125 19.19 -15.58 6.93
C ARG A 125 18.66 -15.37 8.34
N ASP A 126 17.36 -15.35 8.51
CA ASP A 126 16.69 -15.21 9.81
C ASP A 126 17.29 -14.08 10.69
N PHE A 127 17.43 -12.90 10.12
CA PHE A 127 17.98 -11.75 10.84
C PHE A 127 17.09 -11.37 12.02
N SER A 128 17.68 -11.13 13.19
CA SER A 128 16.94 -10.72 14.39
C SER A 128 16.62 -9.23 14.45
N ALA A 129 17.31 -8.40 13.67
CA ALA A 129 17.14 -6.95 13.64
C ALA A 129 17.64 -6.33 12.33
N LEU A 130 17.19 -5.11 12.06
CA LEU A 130 17.72 -4.23 11.02
C LEU A 130 18.38 -3.02 11.67
N HIS A 131 19.56 -2.64 11.18
CA HIS A 131 20.27 -1.45 11.61
C HIS A 131 20.30 -0.42 10.46
N PHE A 132 19.72 0.75 10.70
CA PHE A 132 19.64 1.85 9.76
C PHE A 132 20.60 2.96 10.17
N VAL A 133 21.53 3.29 9.29
CA VAL A 133 22.46 4.40 9.47
C VAL A 133 22.40 5.29 8.26
N SER A 134 22.34 6.61 8.46
CA SER A 134 22.41 7.59 7.39
C SER A 134 23.22 8.82 7.76
N GLU A 135 23.73 9.52 6.75
CA GLU A 135 24.62 10.68 6.90
C GLU A 135 23.98 11.84 7.67
N ASN A 136 22.64 11.93 7.69
CA ASN A 136 21.92 12.94 8.48
C ASN A 136 22.00 12.72 10.00
N GLY A 137 22.67 11.63 10.46
CA GLY A 137 22.82 11.25 11.84
C GLY A 137 21.71 10.34 12.38
N THR A 138 20.89 9.76 11.51
CA THR A 138 20.01 8.66 11.90
C THR A 138 20.86 7.43 12.20
N ASP A 139 20.63 6.82 13.36
CA ASP A 139 21.23 5.57 13.81
C ASP A 139 20.15 4.81 14.59
N LEU A 140 19.53 3.81 13.96
CA LEU A 140 18.33 3.14 14.46
C LEU A 140 18.44 1.64 14.28
N THR A 141 18.29 0.89 15.36
CA THR A 141 18.12 -0.56 15.32
C THR A 141 16.66 -0.93 15.57
N VAL A 142 16.08 -1.71 14.68
CA VAL A 142 14.72 -2.22 14.78
C VAL A 142 14.77 -3.74 14.87
N GLY A 143 14.44 -4.30 16.03
CA GLY A 143 14.30 -5.72 16.21
C GLY A 143 13.12 -6.29 15.43
N LEU A 144 13.28 -7.50 14.91
CA LEU A 144 12.22 -8.22 14.20
C LEU A 144 11.43 -9.10 15.18
N ALA A 145 10.16 -9.34 14.85
CA ALA A 145 9.31 -10.20 15.67
C ALA A 145 9.81 -11.65 15.65
N ASP A 146 9.68 -12.36 16.76
CA ASP A 146 10.07 -13.77 16.82
C ASP A 146 9.20 -14.59 15.84
N GLY A 147 9.82 -15.37 14.97
CA GLY A 147 9.14 -16.09 13.89
C GLY A 147 8.61 -15.21 12.77
N HIS A 148 9.16 -14.00 12.60
CA HIS A 148 8.84 -13.14 11.47
C HIS A 148 9.12 -13.85 10.14
N PHE A 149 8.40 -13.42 9.10
CA PHE A 149 8.56 -13.90 7.75
C PHE A 149 8.56 -12.71 6.77
N TRP A 150 9.49 -12.69 5.84
CA TRP A 150 9.56 -11.68 4.80
C TRP A 150 8.62 -12.04 3.66
N LEU A 151 7.80 -11.09 3.29
CA LEU A 151 6.86 -11.15 2.18
C LEU A 151 7.28 -10.18 1.09
N ALA A 152 6.80 -10.43 -0.12
CA ALA A 152 7.05 -9.60 -1.29
C ALA A 152 5.73 -9.18 -1.96
N ALA A 153 5.80 -8.79 -3.22
CA ALA A 153 4.71 -8.20 -3.99
C ALA A 153 3.49 -9.10 -4.21
N GLU A 154 3.71 -10.41 -4.31
CA GLU A 154 2.68 -11.36 -4.71
C GLU A 154 2.05 -12.01 -3.49
N GLU A 155 0.73 -11.94 -3.43
CA GLU A 155 -0.06 -12.62 -2.41
C GLU A 155 -0.84 -13.79 -3.01
N THR A 156 -1.26 -14.73 -2.15
CA THR A 156 -2.07 -15.87 -2.58
C THR A 156 -3.42 -15.81 -1.88
N ALA A 157 -4.49 -15.78 -2.65
CA ALA A 157 -5.84 -15.88 -2.12
C ALA A 157 -6.15 -17.28 -1.60
N ARG A 158 -7.20 -17.41 -0.78
CA ARG A 158 -7.58 -18.72 -0.19
C ARG A 158 -7.95 -19.78 -1.21
N ASP A 159 -8.34 -19.38 -2.41
CA ASP A 159 -8.61 -20.28 -3.54
C ASP A 159 -7.35 -20.69 -4.32
N GLY A 160 -6.17 -20.28 -3.86
CA GLY A 160 -4.88 -20.59 -4.47
C GLY A 160 -4.48 -19.67 -5.63
N VAL A 161 -5.30 -18.68 -5.97
CA VAL A 161 -4.99 -17.74 -7.05
C VAL A 161 -4.06 -16.65 -6.53
N LYS A 162 -2.95 -16.47 -7.22
CA LYS A 162 -1.98 -15.39 -6.95
C LYS A 162 -2.47 -14.05 -7.48
N PHE A 163 -2.17 -12.98 -6.77
CA PHE A 163 -2.56 -11.62 -7.17
C PHE A 163 -1.58 -10.58 -6.61
N ILE A 164 -1.60 -9.39 -7.18
CA ILE A 164 -0.82 -8.23 -6.73
C ILE A 164 -1.77 -7.27 -6.01
N ALA A 165 -1.50 -7.05 -4.72
CA ALA A 165 -2.35 -6.22 -3.87
C ALA A 165 -2.21 -4.71 -4.14
N ASN A 166 -1.02 -4.26 -4.52
CA ASN A 166 -0.74 -2.85 -4.80
C ASN A 166 -0.05 -2.70 -6.14
N LEU A 167 -0.46 -1.70 -6.91
CA LEU A 167 0.16 -1.36 -8.17
C LEU A 167 0.52 0.16 -8.18
N PRO A 168 1.80 0.54 -8.06
CA PRO A 168 2.99 -0.33 -7.98
C PRO A 168 3.18 -1.00 -6.61
N THR A 169 4.07 -1.99 -6.56
CA THR A 169 4.65 -2.54 -5.34
C THR A 169 6.15 -2.72 -5.55
N GLU A 170 6.96 -2.24 -4.61
CA GLU A 170 8.42 -2.12 -4.77
C GLU A 170 9.18 -2.68 -3.55
N GLU A 171 8.43 -3.12 -2.54
CA GLU A 171 8.97 -3.49 -1.24
C GLU A 171 9.00 -5.00 -0.99
N VAL A 172 9.92 -5.38 -0.12
CA VAL A 172 9.81 -6.58 0.71
C VAL A 172 9.58 -6.12 2.14
N PHE A 173 8.74 -6.81 2.88
CA PHE A 173 8.32 -6.37 4.20
C PHE A 173 8.18 -7.51 5.19
N THR A 174 8.30 -7.19 6.48
CA THR A 174 8.09 -8.10 7.59
C THR A 174 7.59 -7.35 8.82
N ALA A 175 7.32 -8.06 9.91
CA ALA A 175 6.82 -7.48 11.15
C ALA A 175 7.96 -7.06 12.09
N PRO A 176 8.07 -5.78 12.47
CA PRO A 176 8.98 -5.34 13.52
C PRO A 176 8.47 -5.79 14.89
N HIS A 177 9.41 -5.98 15.84
CA HIS A 177 9.04 -6.21 17.22
C HIS A 177 8.75 -4.91 17.95
N SER A 178 7.53 -4.75 18.46
CA SER A 178 7.01 -3.48 19.04
C SER A 178 7.80 -2.90 20.22
N ARG A 179 8.71 -3.70 20.84
CA ARG A 179 9.49 -3.29 22.03
C ARG A 179 10.99 -3.43 21.84
N LYS A 180 11.47 -3.84 20.67
CA LYS A 180 12.92 -4.02 20.38
C LYS A 180 13.34 -2.93 19.39
N VAL A 181 13.25 -1.68 19.79
CA VAL A 181 13.68 -0.53 18.98
C VAL A 181 14.61 0.33 19.84
N ASP A 182 15.78 0.63 19.32
CA ASP A 182 16.78 1.49 19.97
C ASP A 182 17.45 2.39 18.94
N GLY A 183 17.67 3.66 19.32
CA GLY A 183 18.37 4.62 18.47
C GLY A 183 17.61 5.91 18.22
N VAL A 184 18.06 6.65 17.24
CA VAL A 184 17.57 8.01 16.89
C VAL A 184 17.30 8.10 15.40
N VAL A 185 16.15 8.68 15.05
CA VAL A 185 15.83 9.14 13.70
C VAL A 185 15.98 10.66 13.66
N LYS A 186 16.84 11.17 12.77
CA LYS A 186 17.03 12.61 12.58
C LYS A 186 16.55 13.05 11.21
N ASN A 187 15.98 14.28 11.17
CA ASN A 187 15.52 14.91 9.94
C ASN A 187 14.53 14.04 9.13
N ALA A 188 13.65 13.34 9.83
CA ALA A 188 12.53 12.69 9.17
C ALA A 188 11.59 13.76 8.62
N LEU A 189 11.46 13.81 7.29
CA LEU A 189 10.49 14.67 6.61
C LEU A 189 9.25 13.83 6.30
N PRO A 190 8.05 14.37 6.52
CA PRO A 190 6.84 13.70 6.07
C PRO A 190 6.86 13.63 4.54
N LEU A 191 6.46 12.49 4.00
CA LEU A 191 6.12 12.38 2.58
C LEU A 191 4.77 13.09 2.40
N VAL A 192 4.73 14.10 1.56
CA VAL A 192 3.54 14.89 1.26
C VAL A 192 2.99 14.50 -0.10
#